data_9f893dab1f2aecbb20b4e004b8ff7eee
#
_entry.id   9f893dab1f2aecbb20b4e004b8ff7eee
#
_cell.length_a   1.000
_cell.length_b   1.000
_cell.length_c   1.000
_cell.angle_alpha   90.00
_cell.angle_beta   90.00
_cell.angle_gamma   90.00
#
_symmetry.space_group_name_H-M   'P 1'
#
loop_
_entity.id
_entity.type
_entity.pdbx_description
1 polymer ?
#
loop_
_entity_poly.entity_id
_entity_poly.type
_entity_poly.pdbx_seq_one_letter_code
_entity_poly.pdbx_strand_id
1 'polypeptide(L)'
;MKPLNVLIISLLCAAIAFTAPASAGPADITVVSSSLDPPVLMKGDTGTLTVVVQNTGAETVAIRSARLYGSGVVPLNEPYPSVGELGAGNSKTFTFTVRADGGEGTFYPTFVLDFRDGAGNLRYPVPVQVENTPLSASVIQKPDAFAESRTADITVRVGNPRPNAASGVQVVPQGSGFTVTPTGGFIGSLAPDASGTVTFNLTPTAETDVTFQVVWRNGINTHTADLVLPVAFGEDKKQADPVITNVEVTPIAGGYRIVGDVMNAGLESARSVVISPGSPATPIDPFRVYVVGTLDPDDISSFEVTFKVNGTVTEIPVVVEYRDDDGNRYTASMPVGLGGTAAPLEEQQEDGGFPIVGLLVLVLVALGVAGAIYYSWKRT
;
A
#
# COMPACT_ATOMS: atom_id res chain seq x y z
N MET A 1 44.49 41.74 110.01
CA MET A 1 44.97 41.69 108.59
C MET A 1 43.76 41.43 107.78
N LYS A 2 43.42 42.32 106.88
CA LYS A 2 42.15 42.45 106.25
C LYS A 2 42.03 41.55 105.01
N PRO A 3 40.85 40.89 104.67
CA PRO A 3 40.58 40.24 103.39
C PRO A 3 39.97 41.25 102.42
N LEU A 4 40.42 41.19 101.23
CA LEU A 4 40.01 41.96 100.06
C LEU A 4 38.74 41.36 99.45
N ASN A 5 37.67 42.14 99.35
CA ASN A 5 36.40 41.75 98.66
C ASN A 5 36.60 41.89 97.16
N VAL A 6 36.47 40.79 96.44
CA VAL A 6 36.36 40.77 94.96
C VAL A 6 34.88 40.78 94.57
N LEU A 7 34.49 41.91 93.99
CA LEU A 7 33.15 42.09 93.39
C LEU A 7 33.09 41.43 92.01
N ILE A 8 32.32 40.37 91.88
CA ILE A 8 32.06 39.71 90.58
C ILE A 8 30.85 40.39 89.96
N ILE A 9 31.09 41.20 88.91
CA ILE A 9 30.04 41.75 88.08
C ILE A 9 29.74 40.69 86.97
N SER A 10 28.66 39.99 87.11
CA SER A 10 28.11 39.12 86.08
C SER A 10 27.46 39.96 84.95
N LEU A 11 28.14 40.08 83.81
CA LEU A 11 27.63 40.67 82.56
C LEU A 11 26.68 39.69 81.86
N LEU A 12 25.39 39.93 82.01
CA LEU A 12 24.36 39.16 81.31
C LEU A 12 24.29 39.65 79.85
N CYS A 13 25.00 39.00 78.89
CA CYS A 13 24.83 39.23 77.46
C CYS A 13 23.54 38.56 76.96
N ALA A 14 22.49 39.38 76.84
CA ALA A 14 21.28 38.96 76.09
C ALA A 14 21.64 38.89 74.61
N ALA A 15 21.88 37.69 74.13
CA ALA A 15 21.93 37.42 72.67
C ALA A 15 20.59 37.61 72.08
N ILE A 16 20.32 38.77 71.46
CA ILE A 16 19.20 38.97 70.55
C ILE A 16 19.48 38.22 69.24
N ALA A 17 18.95 37.04 69.13
CA ALA A 17 18.97 36.32 67.85
C ALA A 17 18.11 37.11 66.85
N PHE A 18 18.75 37.87 65.96
CA PHE A 18 18.12 38.37 64.75
C PHE A 18 17.84 37.17 63.86
N THR A 19 16.63 36.67 63.86
CA THR A 19 16.11 35.81 62.81
C THR A 19 15.92 36.70 61.58
N ALA A 20 16.94 36.71 60.69
CA ALA A 20 16.80 37.28 59.37
C ALA A 20 15.62 36.56 58.70
N PRO A 21 14.63 37.29 58.12
CA PRO A 21 13.61 36.62 57.33
C PRO A 21 14.34 35.88 56.24
N ALA A 22 14.17 34.58 56.18
CA ALA A 22 14.66 33.78 55.07
C ALA A 22 14.05 34.36 53.79
N SER A 23 14.88 35.06 53.01
CA SER A 23 14.52 35.48 51.67
C SER A 23 14.27 34.20 50.91
N ALA A 24 13.00 33.91 50.57
CA ALA A 24 12.67 32.80 49.70
C ALA A 24 13.41 33.03 48.37
N GLY A 25 14.48 32.32 48.16
CA GLY A 25 15.19 32.27 46.89
C GLY A 25 14.24 31.74 45.80
N PRO A 26 14.58 31.90 44.53
CA PRO A 26 13.80 31.29 43.45
C PRO A 26 13.70 29.80 43.74
N ALA A 27 12.50 29.24 43.58
CA ALA A 27 12.24 27.82 43.81
C ALA A 27 13.14 26.99 42.88
N ASP A 28 13.94 26.07 43.45
CA ASP A 28 14.81 25.18 42.69
C ASP A 28 14.02 24.03 42.05
N ILE A 29 13.04 24.38 41.23
CA ILE A 29 12.23 23.43 40.48
C ILE A 29 12.69 23.42 39.02
N THR A 30 12.96 22.23 38.50
CA THR A 30 13.36 22.02 37.08
C THR A 30 12.41 21.09 36.38
N VAL A 31 12.22 21.29 35.06
CA VAL A 31 11.53 20.31 34.19
C VAL A 31 12.50 19.22 33.82
N VAL A 32 12.21 17.99 34.21
CA VAL A 32 13.05 16.81 33.98
C VAL A 32 12.74 16.18 32.61
N SER A 33 11.48 16.14 32.25
CA SER A 33 11.03 15.62 30.95
C SER A 33 9.69 16.18 30.54
N SER A 34 9.45 16.16 29.23
CA SER A 34 8.13 16.38 28.64
C SER A 34 7.89 15.38 27.54
N SER A 35 6.66 14.90 27.39
CA SER A 35 6.25 13.94 26.35
C SER A 35 4.85 14.23 25.87
N LEU A 36 4.58 13.86 24.64
CA LEU A 36 3.27 13.97 24.00
C LEU A 36 2.85 12.60 23.49
N ASP A 37 1.61 12.23 23.69
CA ASP A 37 0.99 11.02 23.15
C ASP A 37 -0.32 11.37 22.40
N PRO A 38 -0.38 11.13 21.07
CA PRO A 38 0.67 10.64 20.19
C PRO A 38 1.81 11.67 20.00
N PRO A 39 3.05 11.24 19.68
CA PRO A 39 4.22 12.13 19.66
C PRO A 39 4.17 13.22 18.59
N VAL A 40 3.39 13.01 17.52
CA VAL A 40 3.11 13.98 16.46
C VAL A 40 1.61 14.04 16.23
N LEU A 41 1.04 15.23 16.33
CA LEU A 41 -0.40 15.46 16.10
C LEU A 41 -0.68 15.78 14.63
N MET A 42 -1.88 15.52 14.17
CA MET A 42 -2.47 16.13 12.98
C MET A 42 -3.38 17.28 13.40
N LYS A 43 -3.70 18.18 12.48
CA LYS A 43 -4.65 19.27 12.75
C LYS A 43 -6.00 18.70 13.20
N GLY A 44 -6.49 19.17 14.33
CA GLY A 44 -7.72 18.70 14.97
C GLY A 44 -7.49 17.56 15.96
N ASP A 45 -6.33 16.94 15.98
CA ASP A 45 -6.00 15.86 16.92
C ASP A 45 -6.00 16.33 18.35
N THR A 46 -6.45 15.44 19.21
CA THR A 46 -6.32 15.53 20.66
C THR A 46 -5.19 14.62 21.12
N GLY A 47 -4.36 15.12 22.00
CA GLY A 47 -3.26 14.38 22.59
C GLY A 47 -3.11 14.65 24.09
N THR A 48 -2.27 13.85 24.74
CA THR A 48 -1.92 13.97 26.15
C THR A 48 -0.51 14.49 26.28
N LEU A 49 -0.36 15.73 26.78
CA LEU A 49 0.91 16.35 27.08
C LEU A 49 1.26 16.11 28.55
N THR A 50 2.39 15.46 28.80
CA THR A 50 2.89 15.15 30.14
C THR A 50 4.15 15.95 30.40
N VAL A 51 4.23 16.63 31.54
CA VAL A 51 5.42 17.37 32.01
C VAL A 51 5.78 16.87 33.40
N VAL A 52 7.05 16.46 33.57
CA VAL A 52 7.59 16.01 34.86
C VAL A 52 8.53 17.09 35.40
N VAL A 53 8.26 17.56 36.60
CA VAL A 53 9.12 18.48 37.31
C VAL A 53 9.75 17.82 38.52
N GLN A 54 10.92 18.29 38.93
CA GLN A 54 11.63 17.84 40.13
C GLN A 54 12.05 19.04 40.96
N ASN A 55 11.89 18.94 42.28
CA ASN A 55 12.50 19.85 43.24
C ASN A 55 13.93 19.43 43.47
N THR A 56 14.87 20.19 42.91
CA THR A 56 16.34 19.95 43.04
C THR A 56 16.94 20.69 44.24
N GLY A 57 16.14 21.51 44.92
CA GLY A 57 16.54 22.20 46.14
C GLY A 57 16.47 21.34 47.39
N ALA A 58 16.96 21.89 48.50
CA ALA A 58 16.97 21.24 49.82
C ALA A 58 15.65 21.46 50.61
N GLU A 59 14.82 22.42 50.19
CA GLU A 59 13.60 22.81 50.89
C GLU A 59 12.34 22.39 50.14
N THR A 60 11.26 22.22 50.88
CA THR A 60 9.94 21.97 50.30
C THR A 60 9.41 23.22 49.62
N VAL A 61 8.90 23.09 48.41
CA VAL A 61 8.32 24.20 47.61
C VAL A 61 6.80 24.06 47.58
N ALA A 62 6.11 25.13 47.97
CA ALA A 62 4.66 25.22 47.88
C ALA A 62 4.23 25.70 46.49
N ILE A 63 3.53 24.83 45.74
CA ILE A 63 3.03 25.10 44.38
C ILE A 63 1.58 25.53 44.47
N ARG A 64 1.25 26.67 43.87
CA ARG A 64 -0.11 27.18 43.81
C ARG A 64 -0.93 26.48 42.75
N SER A 65 -0.43 26.56 41.49
CA SER A 65 -1.15 26.01 40.32
C SER A 65 -0.19 25.61 39.21
N ALA A 66 -0.62 24.70 38.34
CA ALA A 66 0.05 24.39 37.07
C ALA A 66 -0.90 24.63 35.91
N ARG A 67 -0.44 25.35 34.89
CA ARG A 67 -1.23 25.72 33.72
C ARG A 67 -0.44 25.53 32.44
N LEU A 68 -1.17 25.36 31.34
CA LEU A 68 -0.60 25.31 29.99
C LEU A 68 -1.23 26.41 29.14
N TYR A 69 -0.41 27.20 28.46
CA TYR A 69 -0.86 28.25 27.54
C TYR A 69 -0.25 28.01 26.18
N GLY A 70 -1.02 28.10 25.12
CA GLY A 70 -0.49 27.97 23.77
C GLY A 70 -1.43 28.51 22.70
N SER A 71 -0.84 28.88 21.57
CA SER A 71 -1.52 29.16 20.32
C SER A 71 -1.12 28.08 19.31
N GLY A 72 -2.09 27.61 18.53
CA GLY A 72 -1.87 26.50 17.60
C GLY A 72 -1.94 25.09 18.24
N VAL A 73 -1.49 24.95 19.49
CA VAL A 73 -1.75 23.80 20.37
C VAL A 73 -2.34 24.33 21.65
N VAL A 74 -3.60 24.03 21.92
CA VAL A 74 -4.36 24.61 23.02
C VAL A 74 -4.74 23.55 24.05
N PRO A 75 -4.66 23.85 25.35
CA PRO A 75 -5.16 22.97 26.38
C PRO A 75 -6.69 22.94 26.37
N LEU A 76 -7.27 21.76 26.57
CA LEU A 76 -8.71 21.55 26.67
C LEU A 76 -9.20 21.55 28.12
N ASN A 77 -8.29 21.47 29.07
CA ASN A 77 -8.60 21.43 30.50
C ASN A 77 -7.54 22.18 31.33
N GLU A 78 -7.94 22.59 32.54
CA GLU A 78 -7.04 23.15 33.57
C GLU A 78 -7.12 22.29 34.84
N PRO A 79 -6.47 21.09 34.85
CA PRO A 79 -6.66 20.11 35.92
C PRO A 79 -5.98 20.48 37.26
N TYR A 80 -5.15 21.54 37.30
CA TYR A 80 -4.32 21.88 38.45
C TYR A 80 -4.52 23.32 38.98
N PRO A 81 -5.72 23.71 39.37
CA PRO A 81 -5.96 25.04 39.96
C PRO A 81 -5.33 25.17 41.34
N SER A 82 -5.05 24.06 42.02
CA SER A 82 -4.30 23.96 43.28
C SER A 82 -3.50 22.67 43.30
N VAL A 83 -2.18 22.77 43.64
CA VAL A 83 -1.25 21.63 43.55
C VAL A 83 -0.75 21.12 44.92
N GLY A 84 -0.44 22.01 45.85
CA GLY A 84 0.12 21.64 47.15
C GLY A 84 1.66 21.75 47.21
N GLU A 85 2.27 20.91 48.01
CA GLU A 85 3.72 20.97 48.28
C GLU A 85 4.49 19.92 47.49
N LEU A 86 5.75 20.24 47.16
CA LEU A 86 6.72 19.32 46.54
C LEU A 86 7.98 19.34 47.40
N GLY A 87 8.22 18.25 48.15
CA GLY A 87 9.39 18.09 49.03
C GLY A 87 10.68 18.03 48.23
N ALA A 88 11.79 18.31 48.95
CA ALA A 88 13.15 18.24 48.40
C ALA A 88 13.42 16.88 47.72
N GLY A 89 14.03 16.91 46.55
CA GLY A 89 14.37 15.70 45.74
C GLY A 89 13.17 15.01 45.09
N ASN A 90 11.92 15.36 45.39
CA ASN A 90 10.75 14.72 44.86
C ASN A 90 10.38 15.24 43.46
N SER A 91 9.73 14.39 42.69
CA SER A 91 9.18 14.72 41.35
C SER A 91 7.66 14.74 41.35
N LYS A 92 7.07 15.52 40.46
CA LYS A 92 5.63 15.57 40.24
C LYS A 92 5.31 15.62 38.74
N THR A 93 4.35 14.82 38.34
CA THR A 93 3.87 14.74 36.96
C THR A 93 2.61 15.58 36.77
N PHE A 94 2.59 16.37 35.70
CA PHE A 94 1.43 17.15 35.26
C PHE A 94 1.01 16.67 33.87
N THR A 95 -0.28 16.45 33.71
CA THR A 95 -0.85 15.91 32.46
C THR A 95 -1.96 16.86 31.97
N PHE A 96 -1.87 17.26 30.70
CA PHE A 96 -2.80 18.15 30.05
C PHE A 96 -3.36 17.49 28.80
N THR A 97 -4.67 17.55 28.59
CA THR A 97 -5.27 17.24 27.31
C THR A 97 -5.12 18.45 26.39
N VAL A 98 -4.52 18.26 25.22
CA VAL A 98 -4.27 19.33 24.26
C VAL A 98 -4.92 19.01 22.92
N ARG A 99 -5.25 20.05 22.14
CA ARG A 99 -5.72 19.91 20.76
C ARG A 99 -4.85 20.75 19.83
N ALA A 100 -4.52 20.16 18.66
CA ALA A 100 -3.81 20.85 17.60
C ALA A 100 -4.79 21.69 16.76
N ASP A 101 -4.87 22.98 17.00
CA ASP A 101 -5.70 23.92 16.24
C ASP A 101 -4.92 24.65 15.13
N GLY A 102 -3.58 24.67 15.22
CA GLY A 102 -2.68 25.25 14.23
C GLY A 102 -2.54 24.42 12.96
N GLY A 103 -1.85 24.99 11.95
CA GLY A 103 -1.39 24.27 10.76
C GLY A 103 -0.17 23.40 11.06
N GLU A 104 0.54 22.99 9.98
CA GLU A 104 1.83 22.27 10.13
C GLU A 104 2.91 23.14 10.77
N GLY A 105 3.75 22.52 11.59
CA GLY A 105 4.87 23.15 12.23
C GLY A 105 5.11 22.68 13.65
N THR A 106 6.13 23.28 14.29
CA THR A 106 6.42 23.04 15.71
C THR A 106 5.86 24.20 16.51
N PHE A 107 4.99 23.89 17.45
CA PHE A 107 4.40 24.82 18.40
C PHE A 107 5.05 24.66 19.77
N TYR A 108 5.05 25.74 20.57
CA TYR A 108 5.68 25.78 21.88
C TYR A 108 4.66 26.25 22.95
N PRO A 109 3.62 25.45 23.27
CA PRO A 109 2.79 25.77 24.41
C PRO A 109 3.66 25.89 25.68
N THR A 110 3.38 26.92 26.46
CA THR A 110 4.17 27.24 27.64
C THR A 110 3.53 26.62 28.88
N PHE A 111 4.22 25.66 29.48
CA PHE A 111 3.91 25.17 30.81
C PHE A 111 4.32 26.22 31.84
N VAL A 112 3.40 26.60 32.74
CA VAL A 112 3.59 27.58 33.81
C VAL A 112 3.28 26.93 35.15
N LEU A 113 4.23 26.97 36.05
CA LEU A 113 4.06 26.51 37.42
C LEU A 113 4.20 27.72 38.34
N ASP A 114 3.10 28.09 39.00
CA ASP A 114 3.03 29.22 39.92
C ASP A 114 3.33 28.73 41.34
N PHE A 115 4.26 29.41 42.04
CA PHE A 115 4.56 29.12 43.42
C PHE A 115 3.76 30.01 44.37
N ARG A 116 3.64 29.56 45.64
CA ARG A 116 3.05 30.37 46.71
C ARG A 116 4.13 31.34 47.28
N ASP A 117 3.69 32.25 48.11
CA ASP A 117 4.52 33.14 48.96
C ASP A 117 5.53 34.00 48.16
N GLY A 118 5.18 34.34 46.94
CA GLY A 118 6.00 35.25 46.13
C GLY A 118 7.26 34.65 45.52
N ALA A 119 7.44 33.32 45.57
CA ALA A 119 8.61 32.64 45.00
C ALA A 119 8.65 32.63 43.45
N GLY A 120 7.77 33.38 42.79
CA GLY A 120 7.75 33.52 41.33
C GLY A 120 7.01 32.41 40.58
N ASN A 121 7.45 32.11 39.37
CA ASN A 121 6.92 31.04 38.54
C ASN A 121 8.02 30.39 37.70
N LEU A 122 7.81 29.13 37.35
CA LEU A 122 8.57 28.41 36.31
C LEU A 122 7.83 28.51 35.02
N ARG A 123 8.49 28.85 33.90
CA ARG A 123 7.96 28.82 32.53
C ARG A 123 8.81 27.92 31.67
N TYR A 124 8.18 26.98 31.02
CA TYR A 124 8.86 26.02 30.15
C TYR A 124 8.08 25.85 28.82
N PRO A 125 8.71 26.21 27.68
CA PRO A 125 8.11 25.95 26.37
C PRO A 125 8.25 24.47 26.03
N VAL A 126 7.12 23.80 25.78
CA VAL A 126 7.11 22.37 25.42
C VAL A 126 7.02 22.26 23.91
N PRO A 127 7.97 21.62 23.21
CA PRO A 127 7.88 21.42 21.77
C PRO A 127 6.79 20.41 21.42
N VAL A 128 5.87 20.80 20.54
CA VAL A 128 4.78 19.95 20.01
C VAL A 128 4.79 20.05 18.49
N GLN A 129 5.01 18.91 17.83
CA GLN A 129 4.99 18.82 16.38
C GLN A 129 3.58 18.54 15.87
N VAL A 130 3.15 19.31 14.86
CA VAL A 130 1.92 19.10 14.10
C VAL A 130 2.28 18.86 12.65
N GLU A 131 1.86 17.71 12.10
CA GLU A 131 2.14 17.31 10.72
C GLU A 131 0.92 16.62 10.12
N ASN A 132 0.44 17.13 8.98
CA ASN A 132 -0.83 16.68 8.37
C ASN A 132 -0.66 15.65 7.26
N THR A 133 0.53 15.10 7.10
CA THR A 133 0.81 14.06 6.10
C THR A 133 -0.08 12.83 6.30
N PRO A 134 -0.97 12.46 5.37
CA PRO A 134 -1.78 11.25 5.48
C PRO A 134 -0.97 9.99 5.19
N LEU A 135 -1.53 8.82 5.44
CA LEU A 135 -1.00 7.58 4.88
C LEU A 135 -1.10 7.60 3.36
N SER A 136 -0.10 7.06 2.67
CA SER A 136 -0.10 6.93 1.22
C SER A 136 -0.72 5.59 0.81
N ALA A 137 -1.58 5.57 -0.21
CA ALA A 137 -2.13 4.34 -0.77
C ALA A 137 -1.88 4.28 -2.28
N SER A 138 -1.62 3.08 -2.79
CA SER A 138 -1.43 2.81 -4.21
C SER A 138 -1.91 1.43 -4.59
N VAL A 139 -2.47 1.27 -5.80
CA VAL A 139 -2.74 -0.04 -6.39
C VAL A 139 -1.44 -0.53 -7.01
N ILE A 140 -0.97 -1.70 -6.57
CA ILE A 140 0.27 -2.31 -7.06
C ILE A 140 0.03 -3.52 -7.98
N GLN A 141 -1.20 -4.06 -7.96
CA GLN A 141 -1.64 -5.13 -8.86
C GLN A 141 -3.10 -4.89 -9.24
N LYS A 142 -3.39 -4.97 -10.51
CA LYS A 142 -4.72 -4.94 -11.11
C LYS A 142 -4.64 -5.50 -12.53
N PRO A 143 -5.74 -5.94 -13.17
CA PRO A 143 -5.76 -6.27 -14.60
C PRO A 143 -5.49 -5.01 -15.46
N ASP A 144 -5.07 -5.21 -16.69
CA ASP A 144 -4.88 -4.10 -17.65
C ASP A 144 -6.22 -3.43 -17.99
N ALA A 145 -7.29 -4.23 -18.13
CA ALA A 145 -8.65 -3.78 -18.27
C ALA A 145 -9.58 -4.71 -17.48
N PHE A 146 -10.71 -4.18 -17.02
CA PHE A 146 -11.74 -4.98 -16.37
C PHE A 146 -12.72 -5.53 -17.40
N ALA A 147 -13.42 -6.61 -17.06
CA ALA A 147 -14.54 -7.12 -17.82
C ALA A 147 -15.76 -7.30 -16.93
N GLU A 148 -16.96 -7.07 -17.49
CA GLU A 148 -18.20 -7.21 -16.74
C GLU A 148 -18.38 -8.63 -16.19
N SER A 149 -18.73 -8.73 -14.91
CA SER A 149 -18.96 -10.00 -14.20
C SER A 149 -17.73 -10.94 -14.15
N ARG A 150 -16.52 -10.42 -14.36
CA ARG A 150 -15.26 -11.13 -14.20
C ARG A 150 -14.57 -10.67 -12.93
N THR A 151 -14.11 -11.65 -12.14
CA THR A 151 -13.35 -11.39 -10.91
C THR A 151 -11.90 -11.06 -11.29
N ALA A 152 -11.32 -10.08 -10.60
CA ALA A 152 -9.93 -9.70 -10.75
C ALA A 152 -9.32 -9.39 -9.37
N ASP A 153 -8.07 -9.78 -9.17
CA ASP A 153 -7.31 -9.48 -7.97
C ASP A 153 -6.77 -8.05 -8.00
N ILE A 154 -7.11 -7.29 -6.96
CA ILE A 154 -6.64 -5.92 -6.75
C ILE A 154 -5.80 -5.88 -5.47
N THR A 155 -4.52 -5.60 -5.60
CA THR A 155 -3.64 -5.45 -4.43
C THR A 155 -3.36 -3.99 -4.16
N VAL A 156 -3.76 -3.53 -2.98
CA VAL A 156 -3.53 -2.18 -2.47
C VAL A 156 -2.37 -2.21 -1.47
N ARG A 157 -1.39 -1.32 -1.67
CA ARG A 157 -0.31 -1.05 -0.73
C ARG A 157 -0.62 0.24 0.02
N VAL A 158 -0.45 0.22 1.34
CA VAL A 158 -0.53 1.40 2.20
C VAL A 158 0.82 1.61 2.86
N GLY A 159 1.37 2.82 2.73
CA GLY A 159 2.65 3.24 3.34
C GLY A 159 2.42 4.31 4.40
N ASN A 160 3.27 4.31 5.42
CA ASN A 160 3.28 5.32 6.48
C ASN A 160 4.48 6.28 6.30
N PRO A 161 4.31 7.43 5.62
CA PRO A 161 5.38 8.43 5.47
C PRO A 161 5.56 9.29 6.72
N ARG A 162 4.77 9.07 7.78
CA ARG A 162 4.77 9.87 9.01
C ARG A 162 5.94 9.48 9.92
N PRO A 163 6.47 10.42 10.73
CA PRO A 163 7.55 10.13 11.68
C PRO A 163 7.10 9.33 12.89
N ASN A 164 5.79 9.07 13.06
CA ASN A 164 5.21 8.26 14.13
C ASN A 164 4.36 7.10 13.59
N ALA A 165 4.15 6.09 14.41
CA ALA A 165 3.36 4.92 14.03
C ALA A 165 1.87 5.28 13.81
N ALA A 166 1.28 4.67 12.80
CA ALA A 166 -0.16 4.63 12.57
C ALA A 166 -0.71 3.29 13.06
N SER A 167 -1.79 3.29 13.84
CA SER A 167 -2.36 2.07 14.41
C SER A 167 -3.74 1.74 13.83
N GLY A 168 -4.09 0.46 13.83
CA GLY A 168 -5.39 -0.01 13.36
C GLY A 168 -5.66 0.34 11.89
N VAL A 169 -4.60 0.28 11.05
CA VAL A 169 -4.70 0.58 9.62
C VAL A 169 -5.54 -0.49 8.94
N GLN A 170 -6.56 -0.06 8.23
CA GLN A 170 -7.43 -0.91 7.42
C GLN A 170 -7.80 -0.23 6.11
N VAL A 171 -8.12 -1.03 5.09
CA VAL A 171 -8.60 -0.58 3.79
C VAL A 171 -10.00 -1.08 3.59
N VAL A 172 -10.94 -0.20 3.27
CA VAL A 172 -12.36 -0.52 3.08
C VAL A 172 -12.78 -0.07 1.68
N PRO A 173 -13.09 -1.00 0.76
CA PRO A 173 -13.64 -0.66 -0.54
C PRO A 173 -15.03 -0.07 -0.39
N GLN A 174 -15.31 1.03 -1.11
CA GLN A 174 -16.59 1.75 -1.09
C GLN A 174 -17.03 2.05 -2.52
N GLY A 175 -18.33 2.10 -2.75
CA GLY A 175 -18.94 2.39 -4.03
C GLY A 175 -20.10 1.43 -4.35
N SER A 176 -20.50 1.42 -5.62
CA SER A 176 -21.56 0.54 -6.16
C SER A 176 -21.18 0.10 -7.58
N GLY A 177 -21.88 -0.90 -8.12
CA GLY A 177 -21.57 -1.45 -9.44
C GLY A 177 -20.46 -2.51 -9.39
N PHE A 178 -20.17 -3.06 -8.22
CA PHE A 178 -19.22 -4.16 -8.04
C PHE A 178 -19.56 -5.00 -6.80
N THR A 179 -19.01 -6.20 -6.75
CA THR A 179 -18.86 -6.98 -5.52
C THR A 179 -17.39 -7.14 -5.19
N VAL A 180 -17.05 -7.23 -3.89
CA VAL A 180 -15.66 -7.32 -3.44
C VAL A 180 -15.53 -8.27 -2.25
N THR A 181 -14.46 -9.04 -2.24
CA THR A 181 -14.13 -9.98 -1.15
C THR A 181 -12.62 -9.93 -0.86
N PRO A 182 -12.21 -9.74 0.41
CA PRO A 182 -13.04 -9.42 1.57
C PRO A 182 -13.65 -8.00 1.49
N THR A 183 -14.68 -7.70 2.28
CA THR A 183 -15.30 -6.36 2.34
C THR A 183 -14.44 -5.31 3.06
N GLY A 184 -13.31 -5.72 3.63
CA GLY A 184 -12.32 -4.86 4.27
C GLY A 184 -11.06 -5.64 4.56
N GLY A 185 -9.90 -4.98 4.46
CA GLY A 185 -8.59 -5.57 4.70
C GLY A 185 -7.89 -4.89 5.87
N PHE A 186 -7.45 -5.67 6.87
CA PHE A 186 -6.75 -5.18 8.05
C PHE A 186 -5.24 -5.35 7.88
N ILE A 187 -4.50 -4.24 7.99
CA ILE A 187 -3.03 -4.21 7.91
C ILE A 187 -2.40 -4.21 9.30
N GLY A 188 -3.06 -3.55 10.28
CA GLY A 188 -2.57 -3.48 11.65
C GLY A 188 -1.85 -2.19 11.97
N SER A 189 -0.66 -2.26 12.57
CA SER A 189 0.16 -1.09 12.89
C SER A 189 1.28 -0.92 11.86
N LEU A 190 1.45 0.29 11.34
CA LEU A 190 2.55 0.68 10.47
C LEU A 190 3.50 1.60 11.22
N ALA A 191 4.72 1.15 11.44
CA ALA A 191 5.82 1.99 11.93
C ALA A 191 6.14 3.12 10.91
N PRO A 192 6.92 4.15 11.29
CA PRO A 192 7.47 5.11 10.34
C PRO A 192 8.14 4.40 9.16
N ASP A 193 7.94 4.90 7.94
CA ASP A 193 8.47 4.37 6.67
C ASP A 193 8.10 2.90 6.34
N ALA A 194 7.22 2.28 7.15
CA ALA A 194 6.72 0.94 6.88
C ALA A 194 5.54 0.95 5.90
N SER A 195 5.34 -0.19 5.22
CA SER A 195 4.18 -0.41 4.38
C SER A 195 3.57 -1.79 4.58
N GLY A 196 2.28 -1.93 4.27
CA GLY A 196 1.56 -3.20 4.25
C GLY A 196 0.70 -3.29 3.00
N THR A 197 0.29 -4.50 2.66
CA THR A 197 -0.54 -4.77 1.49
C THR A 197 -1.79 -5.55 1.88
N VAL A 198 -2.84 -5.36 1.09
CA VAL A 198 -4.07 -6.16 1.18
C VAL A 198 -4.58 -6.42 -0.23
N THR A 199 -5.05 -7.64 -0.50
CA THR A 199 -5.60 -8.06 -1.78
C THR A 199 -7.11 -8.21 -1.67
N PHE A 200 -7.82 -7.76 -2.68
CA PHE A 200 -9.27 -7.85 -2.83
C PHE A 200 -9.60 -8.53 -4.15
N ASN A 201 -10.54 -9.46 -4.13
CA ASN A 201 -11.17 -10.02 -5.32
C ASN A 201 -12.34 -9.12 -5.70
N LEU A 202 -12.22 -8.37 -6.78
CA LEU A 202 -13.20 -7.41 -7.28
C LEU A 202 -13.93 -7.98 -8.50
N THR A 203 -15.26 -8.01 -8.48
CA THR A 203 -16.09 -8.40 -9.61
C THR A 203 -16.99 -7.22 -9.99
N PRO A 204 -16.64 -6.43 -11.02
CA PRO A 204 -17.45 -5.31 -11.46
C PRO A 204 -18.69 -5.78 -12.22
N THR A 205 -19.83 -5.13 -12.00
CA THR A 205 -21.09 -5.32 -12.72
C THR A 205 -21.44 -4.13 -13.61
N ALA A 206 -20.69 -3.04 -13.49
CA ALA A 206 -20.76 -1.84 -14.32
C ALA A 206 -19.44 -1.10 -14.30
N GLU A 207 -19.17 -0.26 -15.30
CA GLU A 207 -18.08 0.72 -15.24
C GLU A 207 -18.35 1.72 -14.10
N THR A 208 -17.38 1.88 -13.19
CA THR A 208 -17.55 2.67 -11.96
C THR A 208 -16.19 3.05 -11.37
N ASP A 209 -16.20 3.96 -10.40
CA ASP A 209 -15.05 4.22 -9.56
C ASP A 209 -15.16 3.42 -8.26
N VAL A 210 -14.13 2.65 -7.94
CA VAL A 210 -13.98 1.98 -6.65
C VAL A 210 -13.10 2.84 -5.74
N THR A 211 -13.63 3.29 -4.61
CA THR A 211 -12.86 4.05 -3.63
C THR A 211 -12.36 3.11 -2.53
N PHE A 212 -11.04 2.93 -2.43
CA PHE A 212 -10.41 2.25 -1.30
C PHE A 212 -10.14 3.28 -0.20
N GLN A 213 -10.99 3.33 0.82
CA GLN A 213 -10.81 4.19 1.96
C GLN A 213 -9.83 3.56 2.95
N VAL A 214 -8.69 4.21 3.16
CA VAL A 214 -7.72 3.86 4.20
C VAL A 214 -8.13 4.55 5.49
N VAL A 215 -8.37 3.76 6.52
CA VAL A 215 -8.72 4.25 7.87
C VAL A 215 -7.61 3.89 8.83
N TRP A 216 -7.16 4.83 9.67
CA TRP A 216 -6.14 4.58 10.69
C TRP A 216 -6.35 5.45 11.92
N ARG A 217 -5.59 5.16 12.97
CA ARG A 217 -5.58 5.97 14.19
C ARG A 217 -4.20 6.55 14.46
N ASN A 218 -4.21 7.81 14.91
CA ASN A 218 -3.09 8.51 15.51
C ASN A 218 -3.39 8.72 17.00
N GLY A 219 -2.90 7.84 17.87
CA GLY A 219 -3.38 7.75 19.26
C GLY A 219 -4.87 7.40 19.31
N ILE A 220 -5.67 8.29 19.89
CA ILE A 220 -7.15 8.15 19.97
C ILE A 220 -7.88 8.71 18.75
N ASN A 221 -7.18 9.46 17.88
CA ASN A 221 -7.78 10.16 16.75
C ASN A 221 -7.89 9.26 15.54
N THR A 222 -9.00 9.31 14.82
CA THR A 222 -9.23 8.53 13.60
C THR A 222 -9.10 9.43 12.38
N HIS A 223 -8.39 8.93 11.38
CA HIS A 223 -8.14 9.61 10.11
C HIS A 223 -8.50 8.71 8.94
N THR A 224 -8.73 9.33 7.78
CA THR A 224 -9.03 8.63 6.53
C THR A 224 -8.26 9.26 5.37
N ALA A 225 -7.94 8.41 4.37
CA ALA A 225 -7.45 8.84 3.07
C ALA A 225 -8.08 7.93 2.01
N ASP A 226 -8.40 8.49 0.84
CA ASP A 226 -9.09 7.78 -0.21
C ASP A 226 -8.16 7.53 -1.40
N LEU A 227 -8.23 6.31 -1.95
CA LEU A 227 -7.60 5.92 -3.19
C LEU A 227 -8.70 5.52 -4.19
N VAL A 228 -8.84 6.26 -5.27
CA VAL A 228 -9.83 5.97 -6.31
C VAL A 228 -9.21 5.11 -7.41
N LEU A 229 -9.85 3.99 -7.72
CA LEU A 229 -9.54 3.12 -8.84
C LEU A 229 -10.68 3.19 -9.85
N PRO A 230 -10.47 3.80 -11.03
CA PRO A 230 -11.44 3.75 -12.10
C PRO A 230 -11.50 2.33 -12.70
N VAL A 231 -12.72 1.80 -12.80
CA VAL A 231 -13.03 0.50 -13.43
C VAL A 231 -13.69 0.79 -14.78
N ALA A 232 -12.95 0.58 -15.85
CA ALA A 232 -13.42 0.66 -17.22
C ALA A 232 -13.32 -0.71 -17.89
N PHE A 233 -14.30 -1.08 -18.69
CA PHE A 233 -14.31 -2.35 -19.41
C PHE A 233 -13.48 -2.28 -20.70
N GLY A 234 -12.77 -3.37 -21.00
CA GLY A 234 -11.93 -3.48 -22.19
C GLY A 234 -11.38 -4.89 -22.35
N GLU A 235 -10.56 -5.07 -23.37
CA GLU A 235 -9.83 -6.31 -23.58
C GLU A 235 -8.58 -6.34 -22.67
N ASP A 236 -8.50 -7.37 -21.84
CA ASP A 236 -7.30 -7.63 -21.06
C ASP A 236 -6.24 -8.27 -21.96
N LYS A 237 -5.13 -7.58 -22.15
CA LYS A 237 -4.01 -8.04 -22.99
C LYS A 237 -3.18 -9.14 -22.32
N LYS A 238 -3.39 -9.37 -21.03
CA LYS A 238 -2.68 -10.39 -20.25
C LYS A 238 -3.48 -11.67 -20.04
N GLN A 239 -4.52 -11.90 -20.80
CA GLN A 239 -5.31 -13.13 -20.71
C GLN A 239 -4.58 -14.34 -21.30
N ALA A 240 -5.01 -15.54 -20.91
CA ALA A 240 -4.65 -16.78 -21.59
C ALA A 240 -5.40 -16.87 -22.93
N ASP A 241 -4.75 -17.41 -23.96
CA ASP A 241 -5.31 -17.60 -25.29
C ASP A 241 -4.98 -19.00 -25.85
N PRO A 242 -5.71 -20.05 -25.42
CA PRO A 242 -5.52 -21.40 -25.94
C PRO A 242 -5.97 -21.51 -27.39
N VAL A 243 -5.02 -21.72 -28.29
CA VAL A 243 -5.22 -21.87 -29.74
C VAL A 243 -4.99 -23.33 -30.14
N ILE A 244 -5.94 -23.91 -30.88
CA ILE A 244 -5.83 -25.27 -31.45
C ILE A 244 -5.04 -25.21 -32.75
N THR A 245 -4.10 -26.14 -32.93
CA THR A 245 -3.24 -26.24 -34.11
C THR A 245 -3.04 -27.71 -34.51
N ASN A 246 -2.48 -27.98 -35.70
CA ASN A 246 -2.06 -29.30 -36.17
C ASN A 246 -3.18 -30.35 -36.14
N VAL A 247 -4.40 -29.96 -36.48
CA VAL A 247 -5.58 -30.84 -36.37
C VAL A 247 -5.61 -31.87 -37.51
N GLU A 248 -5.63 -33.16 -37.13
CA GLU A 248 -5.85 -34.29 -38.03
C GLU A 248 -7.16 -34.99 -37.67
N VAL A 249 -8.01 -35.22 -38.70
CA VAL A 249 -9.30 -35.91 -38.56
C VAL A 249 -9.23 -37.26 -39.23
N THR A 250 -9.44 -38.33 -38.50
CA THR A 250 -9.45 -39.71 -39.00
C THR A 250 -10.83 -40.35 -38.78
N PRO A 251 -11.47 -40.91 -39.85
CA PRO A 251 -12.64 -41.74 -39.67
C PRO A 251 -12.31 -43.03 -38.91
N ILE A 252 -13.15 -43.39 -37.93
CA ILE A 252 -13.04 -44.65 -37.16
C ILE A 252 -14.36 -45.45 -37.22
N ALA A 253 -14.37 -46.67 -36.75
CA ALA A 253 -15.58 -47.46 -36.65
C ALA A 253 -16.61 -46.78 -35.74
N GLY A 254 -17.72 -46.27 -36.36
CA GLY A 254 -18.80 -45.60 -35.62
C GLY A 254 -18.63 -44.10 -35.33
N GLY A 255 -17.61 -43.43 -35.93
CA GLY A 255 -17.41 -42.01 -35.72
C GLY A 255 -16.12 -41.45 -36.30
N TYR A 256 -15.57 -40.49 -35.62
CA TYR A 256 -14.35 -39.76 -35.98
C TYR A 256 -13.44 -39.65 -34.78
N ARG A 257 -12.16 -39.56 -35.06
CA ARG A 257 -11.08 -39.25 -34.14
C ARG A 257 -10.38 -37.96 -34.57
N ILE A 258 -10.21 -37.04 -33.66
CA ILE A 258 -9.42 -35.84 -33.87
C ILE A 258 -8.16 -35.94 -32.97
N VAL A 259 -7.02 -35.70 -33.58
CA VAL A 259 -5.74 -35.46 -32.86
C VAL A 259 -5.27 -34.07 -33.24
N GLY A 260 -4.71 -33.35 -32.32
CA GLY A 260 -4.19 -32.00 -32.57
C GLY A 260 -3.36 -31.52 -31.39
N ASP A 261 -2.89 -30.31 -31.52
CA ASP A 261 -2.16 -29.62 -30.47
C ASP A 261 -2.94 -28.39 -29.99
N VAL A 262 -2.84 -28.08 -28.70
CA VAL A 262 -3.32 -26.83 -28.12
C VAL A 262 -2.13 -26.08 -27.55
N MET A 263 -1.99 -24.82 -27.93
CA MET A 263 -0.92 -23.94 -27.48
C MET A 263 -1.54 -22.73 -26.78
N ASN A 264 -0.98 -22.30 -25.67
CA ASN A 264 -1.36 -21.04 -25.04
C ASN A 264 -0.56 -19.88 -25.66
N ALA A 265 -1.17 -19.17 -26.59
CA ALA A 265 -0.61 -17.98 -27.25
C ALA A 265 -0.75 -16.70 -26.41
N GLY A 266 -1.41 -16.78 -25.24
CA GLY A 266 -1.61 -15.66 -24.31
C GLY A 266 -0.43 -15.41 -23.39
N LEU A 267 -0.58 -14.39 -22.53
CA LEU A 267 0.48 -13.94 -21.60
C LEU A 267 0.26 -14.44 -20.16
N GLU A 268 -0.86 -15.13 -19.89
CA GLU A 268 -1.17 -15.76 -18.60
C GLU A 268 -1.45 -17.25 -18.75
N SER A 269 -1.37 -18.00 -17.66
CA SER A 269 -1.61 -19.44 -17.65
C SER A 269 -3.09 -19.77 -17.85
N ALA A 270 -3.38 -20.70 -18.76
CA ALA A 270 -4.70 -21.34 -18.86
C ALA A 270 -4.77 -22.52 -17.90
N ARG A 271 -5.65 -22.47 -16.89
CA ARG A 271 -5.81 -23.53 -15.89
C ARG A 271 -6.98 -24.44 -16.19
N SER A 272 -6.89 -25.69 -15.76
CA SER A 272 -7.96 -26.69 -15.93
C SER A 272 -8.44 -26.79 -17.39
N VAL A 273 -7.51 -26.75 -18.33
CA VAL A 273 -7.79 -26.83 -19.77
C VAL A 273 -8.39 -28.17 -20.12
N VAL A 274 -9.60 -28.16 -20.71
CA VAL A 274 -10.36 -29.34 -21.14
C VAL A 274 -10.77 -29.16 -22.60
N ILE A 275 -10.51 -30.16 -23.42
CA ILE A 275 -10.85 -30.16 -24.84
C ILE A 275 -11.96 -31.18 -25.09
N SER A 276 -12.99 -30.79 -25.83
CA SER A 276 -14.14 -31.64 -26.17
C SER A 276 -14.67 -31.32 -27.57
N PRO A 277 -15.28 -32.31 -28.26
CA PRO A 277 -16.05 -32.04 -29.47
C PRO A 277 -17.37 -31.36 -29.09
N GLY A 278 -17.65 -30.20 -29.71
CA GLY A 278 -18.89 -29.45 -29.49
C GLY A 278 -20.05 -29.87 -30.41
N SER A 279 -21.25 -29.44 -30.07
CA SER A 279 -22.46 -29.72 -30.88
C SER A 279 -22.29 -29.31 -32.35
N PRO A 280 -22.72 -30.15 -33.32
CA PRO A 280 -23.59 -31.32 -33.22
C PRO A 280 -22.88 -32.66 -32.98
N ALA A 281 -21.59 -32.67 -32.69
CA ALA A 281 -20.85 -33.87 -32.35
C ALA A 281 -21.31 -34.45 -30.99
N THR A 282 -21.38 -35.78 -30.90
CA THR A 282 -21.64 -36.52 -29.66
C THR A 282 -20.37 -37.24 -29.26
N PRO A 283 -19.73 -36.89 -28.12
CA PRO A 283 -18.54 -37.59 -27.65
C PRO A 283 -18.76 -39.08 -27.41
N ILE A 284 -17.81 -39.94 -27.82
CA ILE A 284 -17.82 -41.39 -27.61
C ILE A 284 -16.54 -41.89 -26.99
N ASP A 285 -16.57 -43.08 -26.38
CA ASP A 285 -15.39 -43.73 -25.82
C ASP A 285 -14.37 -44.11 -26.95
N PRO A 286 -13.04 -44.13 -26.64
CA PRO A 286 -12.45 -43.95 -25.31
C PRO A 286 -12.14 -42.49 -24.94
N PHE A 287 -12.05 -41.55 -25.88
CA PHE A 287 -11.58 -40.19 -25.67
C PHE A 287 -12.74 -39.16 -25.81
N ARG A 288 -13.70 -39.25 -24.91
CA ARG A 288 -14.87 -38.34 -24.90
C ARG A 288 -14.50 -36.88 -24.69
N VAL A 289 -13.53 -36.64 -23.82
CA VAL A 289 -12.90 -35.36 -23.48
C VAL A 289 -11.43 -35.58 -23.22
N TYR A 290 -10.64 -34.57 -23.42
CA TYR A 290 -9.21 -34.59 -23.11
C TYR A 290 -8.88 -33.51 -22.09
N VAL A 291 -8.22 -33.89 -20.99
CA VAL A 291 -7.83 -32.97 -19.92
C VAL A 291 -6.33 -32.70 -20.05
N VAL A 292 -5.98 -31.46 -20.40
CA VAL A 292 -4.59 -30.99 -20.51
C VAL A 292 -4.06 -30.60 -19.13
N GLY A 293 -4.87 -29.93 -18.30
CA GLY A 293 -4.45 -29.38 -17.02
C GLY A 293 -4.10 -27.90 -17.14
N THR A 294 -2.88 -27.52 -16.78
CA THR A 294 -2.37 -26.14 -16.91
C THR A 294 -1.52 -26.01 -18.16
N LEU A 295 -1.73 -24.94 -18.93
CA LEU A 295 -0.87 -24.49 -20.02
C LEU A 295 -0.32 -23.11 -19.67
N ASP A 296 0.97 -23.03 -19.38
CA ASP A 296 1.64 -21.77 -19.18
C ASP A 296 1.82 -21.01 -20.52
N PRO A 297 2.13 -19.72 -20.53
CA PRO A 297 2.43 -18.98 -21.75
C PRO A 297 3.46 -19.73 -22.63
N ASP A 298 3.19 -19.79 -23.93
CA ASP A 298 3.96 -20.52 -24.95
C ASP A 298 4.03 -22.04 -24.80
N ASP A 299 3.36 -22.65 -23.80
CA ASP A 299 3.29 -24.09 -23.65
C ASP A 299 2.36 -24.72 -24.70
N ILE A 300 2.71 -25.93 -25.14
CA ILE A 300 1.95 -26.73 -26.09
C ILE A 300 1.66 -28.13 -25.53
N SER A 301 0.47 -28.65 -25.79
CA SER A 301 0.08 -30.01 -25.42
C SER A 301 -0.71 -30.67 -26.54
N SER A 302 -0.42 -31.92 -26.86
CA SER A 302 -1.21 -32.70 -27.80
C SER A 302 -2.48 -33.22 -27.14
N PHE A 303 -3.55 -33.33 -27.93
CA PHE A 303 -4.82 -33.87 -27.47
C PHE A 303 -5.41 -34.87 -28.44
N GLU A 304 -6.32 -35.73 -27.96
CA GLU A 304 -7.07 -36.65 -28.73
C GLU A 304 -8.54 -36.71 -28.27
N VAL A 305 -9.50 -36.61 -29.18
CA VAL A 305 -10.94 -36.74 -28.88
C VAL A 305 -11.64 -37.60 -29.91
N THR A 306 -12.65 -38.38 -29.45
CA THR A 306 -13.47 -39.24 -30.32
C THR A 306 -14.94 -38.90 -30.22
N PHE A 307 -15.64 -38.88 -31.34
CA PHE A 307 -17.04 -38.51 -31.40
C PHE A 307 -17.76 -39.13 -32.58
N LYS A 308 -19.08 -39.07 -32.55
CA LYS A 308 -19.94 -39.38 -33.68
C LYS A 308 -20.79 -38.16 -34.05
N VAL A 309 -21.20 -38.08 -35.30
CA VAL A 309 -22.16 -37.10 -35.79
C VAL A 309 -23.37 -37.80 -36.42
N ASN A 310 -24.54 -37.19 -36.31
CA ASN A 310 -25.77 -37.69 -36.96
C ASN A 310 -26.07 -36.79 -38.17
N GLY A 311 -26.35 -37.43 -39.32
CA GLY A 311 -26.64 -36.71 -40.56
C GLY A 311 -25.41 -36.25 -41.33
N THR A 312 -25.62 -35.41 -42.34
CA THR A 312 -24.56 -34.82 -43.17
C THR A 312 -23.97 -33.58 -42.51
N VAL A 313 -23.04 -33.81 -41.60
CA VAL A 313 -22.28 -32.73 -40.94
C VAL A 313 -20.90 -32.66 -41.60
N THR A 314 -20.52 -31.50 -42.09
CA THR A 314 -19.24 -31.28 -42.76
C THR A 314 -18.17 -30.69 -41.85
N GLU A 315 -18.62 -30.13 -40.71
CA GLU A 315 -17.75 -29.40 -39.79
C GLU A 315 -18.32 -29.50 -38.37
N ILE A 316 -17.45 -29.57 -37.34
CA ILE A 316 -17.80 -29.47 -35.92
C ILE A 316 -16.87 -28.50 -35.21
N PRO A 317 -17.34 -27.81 -34.17
CA PRO A 317 -16.43 -27.08 -33.31
C PRO A 317 -15.67 -28.03 -32.36
N VAL A 318 -14.37 -27.86 -32.24
CA VAL A 318 -13.58 -28.35 -31.09
C VAL A 318 -13.55 -27.25 -30.07
N VAL A 319 -14.00 -27.57 -28.85
CA VAL A 319 -14.20 -26.63 -27.77
C VAL A 319 -13.09 -26.79 -26.75
N VAL A 320 -12.48 -25.69 -26.37
CA VAL A 320 -11.49 -25.59 -25.26
C VAL A 320 -12.14 -24.80 -24.12
N GLU A 321 -12.34 -25.45 -22.99
CA GLU A 321 -12.76 -24.81 -21.76
C GLU A 321 -11.55 -24.65 -20.83
N TYR A 322 -11.38 -23.48 -20.24
CA TYR A 322 -10.28 -23.22 -19.31
C TYR A 322 -10.67 -22.17 -18.27
N ARG A 323 -9.77 -21.96 -17.30
CA ARG A 323 -9.87 -20.89 -16.30
C ARG A 323 -8.62 -20.04 -16.33
N ASP A 324 -8.79 -18.77 -15.98
CA ASP A 324 -7.67 -17.89 -15.63
C ASP A 324 -7.18 -18.12 -14.18
N ASP A 325 -6.19 -17.34 -13.75
CA ASP A 325 -5.63 -17.37 -12.40
C ASP A 325 -6.64 -16.88 -11.34
N ASP A 326 -7.59 -16.03 -11.72
CA ASP A 326 -8.68 -15.53 -10.88
C ASP A 326 -9.87 -16.50 -10.78
N GLY A 327 -9.83 -17.61 -11.52
CA GLY A 327 -10.83 -18.69 -11.53
C GLY A 327 -12.02 -18.44 -12.45
N ASN A 328 -12.02 -17.39 -13.27
CA ASN A 328 -13.05 -17.15 -14.29
C ASN A 328 -13.01 -18.24 -15.37
N ARG A 329 -14.18 -18.63 -15.87
CA ARG A 329 -14.30 -19.63 -16.93
C ARG A 329 -14.35 -18.96 -18.30
N TYR A 330 -13.60 -19.54 -19.23
CA TYR A 330 -13.55 -19.14 -20.62
C TYR A 330 -13.80 -20.35 -21.52
N THR A 331 -14.29 -20.06 -22.73
CA THR A 331 -14.53 -21.07 -23.76
C THR A 331 -14.04 -20.51 -25.08
N ALA A 332 -13.10 -21.21 -25.70
CA ALA A 332 -12.67 -20.98 -27.07
C ALA A 332 -13.19 -22.14 -27.96
N SER A 333 -13.43 -21.89 -29.22
CA SER A 333 -13.86 -22.94 -30.15
C SER A 333 -13.25 -22.74 -31.53
N MET A 334 -12.82 -23.84 -32.15
CA MET A 334 -12.28 -23.85 -33.50
C MET A 334 -13.12 -24.79 -34.36
N PRO A 335 -13.66 -24.35 -35.53
CA PRO A 335 -14.33 -25.21 -36.49
C PRO A 335 -13.32 -26.17 -37.13
N VAL A 336 -13.68 -27.46 -37.19
CA VAL A 336 -12.88 -28.52 -37.78
C VAL A 336 -13.71 -29.28 -38.85
N GLY A 337 -13.22 -29.28 -40.07
CA GLY A 337 -13.86 -29.98 -41.20
C GLY A 337 -13.74 -31.50 -41.10
N LEU A 338 -14.81 -32.25 -41.32
CA LEU A 338 -14.87 -33.73 -41.29
C LEU A 338 -14.62 -34.41 -42.66
N GLY A 339 -14.48 -33.62 -43.71
CA GLY A 339 -14.22 -34.10 -45.07
C GLY A 339 -12.74 -34.05 -45.41
N GLY A 340 -12.07 -35.19 -45.32
CA GLY A 340 -10.78 -35.52 -45.96
C GLY A 340 -9.62 -34.56 -45.74
N THR A 341 -8.42 -35.13 -45.53
CA THR A 341 -7.09 -34.51 -45.60
C THR A 341 -7.13 -33.03 -45.90
N ALA A 342 -6.68 -32.23 -44.93
CA ALA A 342 -6.36 -30.82 -45.19
C ALA A 342 -5.69 -30.75 -46.56
N ALA A 343 -6.31 -30.05 -47.53
CA ALA A 343 -5.63 -29.72 -48.75
C ALA A 343 -4.26 -29.15 -48.30
N PRO A 344 -3.14 -29.56 -48.90
CA PRO A 344 -1.89 -28.90 -48.63
C PRO A 344 -2.17 -27.41 -48.80
N LEU A 345 -1.81 -26.64 -47.82
CA LEU A 345 -1.74 -25.17 -47.99
C LEU A 345 -1.11 -25.02 -49.36
N GLU A 346 -1.84 -24.53 -50.37
CA GLU A 346 -1.21 -24.01 -51.57
C GLU A 346 -0.15 -23.10 -51.00
N GLU A 347 1.12 -23.59 -51.03
CA GLU A 347 2.25 -22.69 -50.97
C GLU A 347 1.86 -21.62 -51.99
N GLN A 348 1.47 -20.45 -51.52
CA GLN A 348 1.55 -19.26 -52.35
C GLN A 348 3.00 -19.27 -52.80
N GLN A 349 3.15 -19.84 -54.01
CA GLN A 349 4.38 -19.77 -54.77
C GLN A 349 4.61 -18.24 -54.84
N GLU A 350 5.36 -17.73 -53.87
CA GLU A 350 5.99 -16.43 -54.03
C GLU A 350 6.72 -16.58 -55.37
N ASP A 351 6.13 -15.95 -56.39
CA ASP A 351 6.73 -15.78 -57.70
C ASP A 351 8.07 -15.09 -57.40
N GLY A 352 9.10 -15.95 -57.20
CA GLY A 352 10.48 -15.55 -56.87
C GLY A 352 11.12 -14.84 -58.06
N GLY A 353 10.43 -13.88 -58.61
CA GLY A 353 10.98 -12.89 -59.46
C GLY A 353 11.97 -12.09 -58.66
N PHE A 354 13.27 -12.41 -58.78
CA PHE A 354 14.32 -11.55 -58.32
C PHE A 354 13.94 -10.12 -58.67
N PRO A 355 13.82 -9.23 -57.69
CA PRO A 355 13.43 -7.84 -57.97
C PRO A 355 14.46 -7.22 -58.88
N ILE A 356 14.12 -7.06 -60.18
CA ILE A 356 14.96 -6.43 -61.21
C ILE A 356 15.52 -5.10 -60.69
N VAL A 357 14.82 -4.44 -59.77
CA VAL A 357 15.26 -3.26 -59.05
C VAL A 357 16.47 -3.51 -58.16
N GLY A 358 16.56 -4.67 -57.48
CA GLY A 358 17.72 -5.05 -56.65
C GLY A 358 18.96 -5.28 -57.50
N LEU A 359 18.81 -5.93 -58.66
CA LEU A 359 19.90 -6.14 -59.62
C LEU A 359 20.40 -4.81 -60.21
N LEU A 360 19.48 -3.89 -60.56
CA LEU A 360 19.81 -2.54 -61.07
C LEU A 360 20.59 -1.71 -60.03
N VAL A 361 20.20 -1.77 -58.77
CA VAL A 361 20.94 -1.07 -57.69
C VAL A 361 22.33 -1.66 -57.50
N LEU A 362 22.49 -2.97 -57.56
CA LEU A 362 23.80 -3.64 -57.44
C LEU A 362 24.73 -3.26 -58.59
N VAL A 363 24.21 -3.19 -59.82
CA VAL A 363 24.98 -2.77 -60.99
C VAL A 363 25.38 -1.29 -60.89
N LEU A 364 24.52 -0.38 -60.43
CA LEU A 364 24.84 1.01 -60.25
C LEU A 364 25.91 1.25 -59.15
N VAL A 365 25.84 0.46 -58.05
CA VAL A 365 26.87 0.52 -57.00
C VAL A 365 28.20 0.02 -57.54
N ALA A 366 28.22 -1.09 -58.30
CA ALA A 366 29.43 -1.64 -58.90
C ALA A 366 30.07 -0.66 -59.90
N LEU A 367 29.26 -0.01 -60.72
CA LEU A 367 29.74 1.07 -61.66
C LEU A 367 30.27 2.28 -60.91
N GLY A 368 29.64 2.70 -59.80
CA GLY A 368 30.12 3.76 -58.93
C GLY A 368 31.49 3.49 -58.32
N VAL A 369 31.69 2.27 -57.81
CA VAL A 369 32.96 1.81 -57.23
C VAL A 369 34.05 1.72 -58.31
N ALA A 370 33.73 1.13 -59.49
CA ALA A 370 34.65 1.06 -60.58
C ALA A 370 35.08 2.47 -61.11
N GLY A 371 34.11 3.38 -61.17
CA GLY A 371 34.37 4.81 -61.53
C GLY A 371 35.28 5.51 -60.51
N ALA A 372 35.06 5.28 -59.21
CA ALA A 372 35.92 5.84 -58.18
C ALA A 372 37.35 5.28 -58.22
N ILE A 373 37.49 4.00 -58.47
CA ILE A 373 38.81 3.35 -58.63
C ILE A 373 39.52 3.87 -59.87
N TYR A 374 38.81 4.00 -60.99
CA TYR A 374 39.39 4.55 -62.24
C TYR A 374 39.79 6.00 -62.06
N TYR A 375 38.99 6.81 -61.36
CA TYR A 375 39.32 8.20 -61.11
C TYR A 375 40.49 8.34 -60.13
N SER A 376 40.62 7.50 -59.13
CA SER A 376 41.77 7.51 -58.24
C SER A 376 43.08 7.12 -58.97
N TRP A 377 43.02 6.18 -59.92
CA TRP A 377 44.18 5.68 -60.70
C TRP A 377 44.67 6.74 -61.73
N LYS A 378 43.78 7.60 -62.18
CA LYS A 378 44.12 8.68 -63.10
C LYS A 378 44.71 9.92 -62.40
N ARG A 379 44.67 9.98 -61.10
CA ARG A 379 45.19 11.06 -60.26
C ARG A 379 46.56 10.76 -59.63
N THR A 380 47.06 9.54 -59.77
CA THR A 380 48.46 9.13 -59.44
C THR A 380 49.24 9.11 -60.70
#